data_6387c082c892a9d5a9fe0e0a0f855026
#
_entry.id   6387c082c892a9d5a9fe0e0a0f855026
#
_cell.length_a   1.000
_cell.length_b   1.000
_cell.length_c   1.000
_cell.angle_alpha   90.00
_cell.angle_beta   90.00
_cell.angle_gamma   90.00
#
_symmetry.space_group_name_H-M   'P 1'
#
loop_
_entity.id
_entity.type
_entity.pdbx_description
1 polymer ?
#
loop_
_entity_poly.entity_id
_entity_poly.type
_entity_poly.pdbx_seq_one_letter_code
_entity_poly.pdbx_strand_id
1 'polypeptide(L)'
;MLDYEAEAAHYDATRGGVPRAEAAAGAVLRLLPPGTGTLLDLACGTGLVTERIARPGLRVVGADAARAMLLTAGRRLPGRVVRADARRLPFPDASLDAVCAVWLLHLVPFTAEIVAEAARVLRPGGVLVVTVDKDAAHDVGSDIDALLRPHRAAGAAHDGADRVAALAAAHGLVPAGSATFTGHGQGATPAATARRLRAGYYASWYRGEPAATEALAAALAALPDRDRPRPAPEYRLRAHAKPPAAPSA
;
A
#
# COMPACT_ATOMS: atom_id res chain seq x y z
N MET A 1 12.16 -10.10 3.66
CA MET A 1 10.94 -9.39 4.13
C MET A 1 11.36 -8.41 5.20
N LEU A 2 10.88 -7.16 5.18
CA LEU A 2 11.17 -6.17 6.23
C LEU A 2 10.62 -6.68 7.57
N ASP A 3 11.42 -6.52 8.63
CA ASP A 3 10.97 -6.79 9.99
C ASP A 3 10.20 -5.58 10.52
N TYR A 4 8.89 -5.59 10.39
CA TYR A 4 8.00 -4.50 10.82
C TYR A 4 7.97 -4.32 12.34
N GLU A 5 8.36 -5.33 13.12
CA GLU A 5 8.51 -5.19 14.58
C GLU A 5 9.68 -4.25 14.92
N ALA A 6 10.79 -4.36 14.20
CA ALA A 6 11.97 -3.50 14.38
C ALA A 6 11.81 -2.11 13.74
N GLU A 7 11.07 -2.02 12.62
CA GLU A 7 10.90 -0.79 11.83
C GLU A 7 9.95 0.24 12.47
N ALA A 8 9.05 -0.18 13.38
CA ALA A 8 7.92 0.63 13.86
C ALA A 8 8.33 2.02 14.40
N ALA A 9 9.49 2.12 15.09
CA ALA A 9 9.95 3.36 15.70
C ALA A 9 10.34 4.46 14.70
N HIS A 10 10.80 4.07 13.50
CA HIS A 10 11.30 4.99 12.47
C HIS A 10 10.45 4.99 11.20
N TYR A 11 9.40 4.15 11.15
CA TYR A 11 8.62 3.89 9.94
C TYR A 11 8.07 5.17 9.31
N ASP A 12 7.42 6.02 10.08
CA ASP A 12 6.80 7.24 9.55
C ASP A 12 7.83 8.21 8.98
N ALA A 13 8.92 8.44 9.70
CA ALA A 13 9.98 9.35 9.27
C ALA A 13 10.68 8.88 7.99
N THR A 14 10.87 7.57 7.83
CA THR A 14 11.56 6.98 6.67
C THR A 14 10.67 6.79 5.46
N ARG A 15 9.34 6.89 5.62
CA ARG A 15 8.34 6.60 4.57
C ARG A 15 7.54 7.82 4.11
N GLY A 16 8.06 9.04 4.29
CA GLY A 16 7.43 10.27 3.80
C GLY A 16 6.44 10.91 4.77
N GLY A 17 6.27 10.35 5.97
CA GLY A 17 5.57 10.96 7.10
C GLY A 17 4.15 11.45 6.81
N VAL A 18 3.82 12.57 7.46
CA VAL A 18 2.49 13.19 7.40
C VAL A 18 2.02 13.53 5.98
N PRO A 19 2.82 14.21 5.12
CA PRO A 19 2.34 14.61 3.79
C PRO A 19 1.93 13.42 2.92
N ARG A 20 2.69 12.30 2.98
CA ARG A 20 2.35 11.07 2.26
C ARG A 20 1.07 10.44 2.80
N ALA A 21 0.91 10.39 4.11
CA ALA A 21 -0.26 9.82 4.75
C ALA A 21 -1.54 10.62 4.45
N GLU A 22 -1.46 11.94 4.42
CA GLU A 22 -2.56 12.83 4.04
C GLU A 22 -2.98 12.64 2.57
N ALA A 23 -2.00 12.55 1.66
CA ALA A 23 -2.27 12.29 0.25
C ALA A 23 -2.97 10.94 0.05
N ALA A 24 -2.49 9.88 0.73
CA ALA A 24 -3.10 8.55 0.69
C ALA A 24 -4.52 8.54 1.27
N ALA A 25 -4.71 9.12 2.46
CA ALA A 25 -6.02 9.21 3.11
C ALA A 25 -7.01 9.98 2.22
N GLY A 26 -6.62 11.13 1.68
CA GLY A 26 -7.44 11.89 0.74
C GLY A 26 -7.85 11.09 -0.50
N ALA A 27 -6.94 10.27 -1.03
CA ALA A 27 -7.25 9.40 -2.17
C ALA A 27 -8.24 8.28 -1.80
N VAL A 28 -8.08 7.64 -0.63
CA VAL A 28 -9.05 6.66 -0.12
C VAL A 28 -10.43 7.29 0.02
N LEU A 29 -10.50 8.46 0.68
CA LEU A 29 -11.76 9.15 0.96
C LEU A 29 -12.54 9.52 -0.29
N ARG A 30 -11.86 9.85 -1.41
CA ARG A 30 -12.52 10.13 -2.70
C ARG A 30 -13.20 8.90 -3.32
N LEU A 31 -12.81 7.69 -2.90
CA LEU A 31 -13.33 6.43 -3.41
C LEU A 31 -14.41 5.80 -2.53
N LEU A 32 -14.70 6.40 -1.37
CA LEU A 32 -15.75 5.89 -0.49
C LEU A 32 -17.13 6.34 -1.00
N PRO A 33 -18.11 5.43 -1.03
CA PRO A 33 -19.50 5.79 -1.31
C PRO A 33 -20.05 6.81 -0.31
N PRO A 34 -20.97 7.68 -0.72
CA PRO A 34 -21.72 8.53 0.22
C PRO A 34 -22.40 7.68 1.31
N GLY A 35 -22.37 8.17 2.54
CA GLY A 35 -22.98 7.46 3.67
C GLY A 35 -22.14 6.32 4.25
N THR A 36 -20.89 6.11 3.80
CA THR A 36 -19.95 5.19 4.43
C THR A 36 -19.78 5.53 5.91
N GLY A 37 -20.23 4.66 6.81
CA GLY A 37 -20.18 4.86 8.26
C GLY A 37 -19.06 4.07 8.96
N THR A 38 -18.61 2.95 8.33
CA THR A 38 -17.57 2.08 8.90
C THR A 38 -16.49 1.75 7.88
N LEU A 39 -15.22 1.84 8.28
CA LEU A 39 -14.07 1.50 7.45
C LEU A 39 -13.04 0.70 8.25
N LEU A 40 -12.55 -0.38 7.67
CA LEU A 40 -11.38 -1.12 8.12
C LEU A 40 -10.17 -0.71 7.29
N ASP A 41 -9.11 -0.22 7.95
CA ASP A 41 -7.79 -0.03 7.35
C ASP A 41 -6.94 -1.28 7.63
N LEU A 42 -6.72 -2.08 6.60
CA LEU A 42 -6.06 -3.38 6.67
C LEU A 42 -4.56 -3.22 6.42
N ALA A 43 -3.75 -3.74 7.34
CA ALA A 43 -2.33 -3.46 7.49
C ALA A 43 -2.08 -1.96 7.78
N CYS A 44 -2.76 -1.44 8.78
CA CYS A 44 -2.75 -0.02 9.15
C CYS A 44 -1.36 0.49 9.61
N GLY A 45 -0.41 -0.39 9.89
CA GLY A 45 0.92 -0.06 10.38
C GLY A 45 0.87 0.78 11.66
N THR A 46 1.54 1.93 11.63
CA THR A 46 1.56 2.90 12.74
C THR A 46 0.25 3.69 12.91
N GLY A 47 -0.75 3.46 12.05
CA GLY A 47 -2.03 4.16 12.07
C GLY A 47 -2.00 5.57 11.49
N LEU A 48 -0.91 5.99 10.85
CA LEU A 48 -0.75 7.36 10.38
C LEU A 48 -1.73 7.72 9.25
N VAL A 49 -2.03 6.79 8.34
CA VAL A 49 -3.07 6.95 7.30
C VAL A 49 -4.45 6.81 7.92
N THR A 50 -4.65 5.80 8.77
CA THR A 50 -5.92 5.50 9.45
C THR A 50 -6.46 6.70 10.23
N GLU A 51 -5.57 7.38 10.98
CA GLU A 51 -5.90 8.60 11.73
C GLU A 51 -6.44 9.71 10.81
N ARG A 52 -5.87 9.85 9.62
CA ARG A 52 -6.25 10.87 8.62
C ARG A 52 -7.50 10.52 7.82
N ILE A 53 -7.85 9.25 7.76
CA ILE A 53 -9.14 8.82 7.23
C ILE A 53 -10.26 9.10 8.24
N ALA A 54 -9.97 8.98 9.55
CA ALA A 54 -10.97 9.15 10.61
C ALA A 54 -11.54 10.58 10.64
N ARG A 55 -12.87 10.69 10.69
CA ARG A 55 -13.63 11.95 10.74
C ARG A 55 -15.01 11.73 11.37
N PRO A 56 -15.72 12.80 11.77
CA PRO A 56 -17.11 12.68 12.24
C PRO A 56 -17.97 11.92 11.23
N GLY A 57 -18.77 10.97 11.71
CA GLY A 57 -19.64 10.13 10.89
C GLY A 57 -18.95 8.91 10.25
N LEU A 58 -17.61 8.80 10.28
CA LEU A 58 -16.88 7.65 9.77
C LEU A 58 -16.09 6.95 10.90
N ARG A 59 -16.59 5.80 11.35
CA ARG A 59 -15.86 4.95 12.31
C ARG A 59 -14.78 4.16 11.58
N VAL A 60 -13.53 4.45 11.89
CA VAL A 60 -12.37 3.75 11.32
C VAL A 60 -11.75 2.83 12.35
N VAL A 61 -11.43 1.60 11.94
CA VAL A 61 -10.69 0.60 12.73
C VAL A 61 -9.44 0.23 11.95
N GLY A 62 -8.28 0.22 12.59
CA GLY A 62 -7.03 -0.26 12.02
C GLY A 62 -6.78 -1.72 12.41
N ALA A 63 -6.39 -2.56 11.45
CA ALA A 63 -5.93 -3.93 11.70
C ALA A 63 -4.52 -4.12 11.18
N ASP A 64 -3.65 -4.77 11.98
CA ASP A 64 -2.30 -5.14 11.57
C ASP A 64 -1.86 -6.43 12.25
N ALA A 65 -0.91 -7.15 11.65
CA ALA A 65 -0.33 -8.36 12.24
C ALA A 65 0.83 -8.04 13.19
N ALA A 66 1.57 -6.95 12.94
CA ALA A 66 2.75 -6.54 13.69
C ALA A 66 2.35 -5.82 14.99
N ARG A 67 2.77 -6.41 16.12
CA ARG A 67 2.44 -5.85 17.45
C ARG A 67 3.07 -4.47 17.67
N ALA A 68 4.32 -4.28 17.26
CA ALA A 68 5.02 -2.99 17.46
C ALA A 68 4.35 -1.85 16.68
N MET A 69 3.85 -2.14 15.46
CA MET A 69 3.04 -1.19 14.69
C MET A 69 1.78 -0.79 15.45
N LEU A 70 1.05 -1.78 15.98
CA LEU A 70 -0.20 -1.53 16.71
C LEU A 70 0.00 -0.78 18.04
N LEU A 71 1.14 -0.91 18.70
CA LEU A 71 1.46 -0.10 19.87
C LEU A 71 1.54 1.40 19.53
N THR A 72 2.08 1.73 18.36
CA THR A 72 2.10 3.11 17.86
C THR A 72 0.73 3.55 17.37
N ALA A 73 0.04 2.71 16.61
CA ALA A 73 -1.31 2.99 16.12
C ALA A 73 -2.32 3.20 17.26
N GLY A 74 -2.21 2.43 18.35
CA GLY A 74 -3.10 2.54 19.50
C GLY A 74 -3.01 3.88 20.23
N ARG A 75 -1.86 4.58 20.14
CA ARG A 75 -1.73 5.95 20.69
C ARG A 75 -2.48 6.97 19.83
N ARG A 76 -2.57 6.76 18.51
CA ARG A 76 -3.30 7.61 17.55
C ARG A 76 -4.79 7.32 17.52
N LEU A 77 -5.12 6.05 17.70
CA LEU A 77 -6.48 5.50 17.55
C LEU A 77 -6.90 4.72 18.80
N PRO A 78 -7.07 5.37 19.97
CA PRO A 78 -7.41 4.68 21.21
C PRO A 78 -8.68 3.83 21.06
N GLY A 79 -8.57 2.52 21.36
CA GLY A 79 -9.68 1.57 21.27
C GLY A 79 -10.15 1.23 19.85
N ARG A 80 -9.40 1.62 18.82
CA ARG A 80 -9.78 1.40 17.40
C ARG A 80 -8.71 0.65 16.60
N VAL A 81 -7.91 -0.16 17.26
CA VAL A 81 -6.94 -1.03 16.60
C VAL A 81 -7.13 -2.47 17.05
N VAL A 82 -6.91 -3.42 16.14
CA VAL A 82 -7.03 -4.84 16.40
C VAL A 82 -5.83 -5.58 15.78
N ARG A 83 -5.28 -6.54 16.50
CA ARG A 83 -4.28 -7.44 15.93
C ARG A 83 -4.99 -8.53 15.13
N ALA A 84 -4.72 -8.61 13.84
CA ALA A 84 -5.33 -9.59 12.95
C ALA A 84 -4.41 -10.00 11.81
N ASP A 85 -4.58 -11.24 11.34
CA ASP A 85 -4.09 -11.69 10.05
C ASP A 85 -5.09 -11.23 8.97
N ALA A 86 -4.58 -10.59 7.92
CA ALA A 86 -5.39 -10.09 6.81
C ALA A 86 -6.17 -11.18 6.07
N ARG A 87 -5.76 -12.46 6.21
CA ARG A 87 -6.43 -13.63 5.64
C ARG A 87 -7.58 -14.14 6.50
N ARG A 88 -7.70 -13.66 7.74
CA ARG A 88 -8.73 -14.08 8.70
C ARG A 88 -9.08 -12.95 9.66
N LEU A 89 -10.01 -12.11 9.24
CA LEU A 89 -10.41 -10.92 9.97
C LEU A 89 -11.42 -11.23 11.08
N PRO A 90 -11.27 -10.65 12.29
CA PRO A 90 -12.17 -10.86 13.40
C PRO A 90 -13.45 -9.98 13.28
N PHE A 91 -14.03 -9.96 12.08
CA PHE A 91 -15.26 -9.23 11.79
C PHE A 91 -16.30 -10.19 11.20
N PRO A 92 -17.58 -10.03 11.53
CA PRO A 92 -18.67 -10.83 10.92
C PRO A 92 -18.77 -10.59 9.42
N ASP A 93 -19.42 -11.52 8.72
CA ASP A 93 -19.78 -11.36 7.31
C ASP A 93 -20.66 -10.11 7.15
N ALA A 94 -20.49 -9.40 6.04
CA ALA A 94 -21.32 -8.26 5.65
C ALA A 94 -21.51 -7.21 6.78
N SER A 95 -20.43 -6.89 7.53
CA SER A 95 -20.50 -5.99 8.69
C SER A 95 -19.87 -4.61 8.44
N LEU A 96 -19.11 -4.43 7.37
CA LEU A 96 -18.36 -3.20 7.09
C LEU A 96 -18.81 -2.55 5.78
N ASP A 97 -18.79 -1.20 5.76
CA ASP A 97 -19.05 -0.42 4.55
C ASP A 97 -17.87 -0.34 3.61
N ALA A 98 -16.67 -0.27 4.18
CA ALA A 98 -15.45 -0.14 3.41
C ALA A 98 -14.30 -0.92 4.05
N VAL A 99 -13.43 -1.44 3.20
CA VAL A 99 -12.12 -1.96 3.56
C VAL A 99 -11.10 -1.23 2.68
N CYS A 100 -10.05 -0.67 3.27
CA CYS A 100 -8.91 -0.20 2.49
C CYS A 100 -7.66 -1.00 2.86
N ALA A 101 -6.76 -1.20 1.88
CA ALA A 101 -5.46 -1.84 2.05
C ALA A 101 -4.42 -1.04 1.26
N VAL A 102 -3.87 -0.01 1.92
CA VAL A 102 -2.89 0.87 1.31
C VAL A 102 -1.48 0.31 1.55
N TRP A 103 -0.76 -0.01 0.47
CA TRP A 103 0.59 -0.60 0.49
C TRP A 103 0.69 -1.98 1.17
N LEU A 104 -0.34 -2.82 1.07
CA LEU A 104 -0.30 -4.19 1.60
C LEU A 104 0.03 -5.23 0.53
N LEU A 105 -0.73 -5.26 -0.58
CA LEU A 105 -0.77 -6.43 -1.48
C LEU A 105 0.57 -6.74 -2.16
N HIS A 106 1.43 -5.76 -2.39
CA HIS A 106 2.77 -5.97 -2.95
C HIS A 106 3.74 -6.67 -1.98
N LEU A 107 3.43 -6.69 -0.68
CA LEU A 107 4.30 -7.26 0.36
C LEU A 107 4.10 -8.76 0.57
N VAL A 108 2.98 -9.31 0.08
CA VAL A 108 2.52 -10.64 0.48
C VAL A 108 2.11 -11.50 -0.72
N PRO A 109 2.40 -12.82 -0.72
CA PRO A 109 2.04 -13.71 -1.83
C PRO A 109 0.57 -14.14 -1.82
N PHE A 110 -0.16 -13.93 -0.72
CA PHE A 110 -1.53 -14.40 -0.49
C PHE A 110 -2.60 -13.33 -0.75
N THR A 111 -2.45 -12.58 -1.84
CA THR A 111 -3.40 -11.53 -2.26
C THR A 111 -4.82 -12.07 -2.45
N ALA A 112 -4.96 -13.32 -2.94
CA ALA A 112 -6.26 -13.93 -3.16
C ALA A 112 -7.07 -14.08 -1.86
N GLU A 113 -6.43 -14.59 -0.82
CA GLU A 113 -7.05 -14.79 0.50
C GLU A 113 -7.44 -13.45 1.14
N ILE A 114 -6.62 -12.42 0.98
CA ILE A 114 -6.93 -11.08 1.49
C ILE A 114 -8.13 -10.48 0.78
N VAL A 115 -8.21 -10.59 -0.54
CA VAL A 115 -9.34 -10.08 -1.32
C VAL A 115 -10.62 -10.84 -0.98
N ALA A 116 -10.55 -12.18 -0.83
CA ALA A 116 -11.67 -13.02 -0.41
C ALA A 116 -12.21 -12.58 0.96
N GLU A 117 -11.31 -12.37 1.91
CA GLU A 117 -11.68 -12.00 3.28
C GLU A 117 -12.23 -10.57 3.36
N ALA A 118 -11.67 -9.64 2.59
CA ALA A 118 -12.23 -8.31 2.44
C ALA A 118 -13.64 -8.35 1.83
N ALA A 119 -13.86 -9.16 0.80
CA ALA A 119 -15.18 -9.33 0.20
C ALA A 119 -16.19 -9.97 1.16
N ARG A 120 -15.75 -10.91 2.04
CA ARG A 120 -16.61 -11.53 3.05
C ARG A 120 -17.14 -10.50 4.04
N VAL A 121 -16.26 -9.66 4.60
CA VAL A 121 -16.65 -8.69 5.63
C VAL A 121 -17.40 -7.48 5.08
N LEU A 122 -17.27 -7.19 3.79
CA LEU A 122 -18.02 -6.13 3.13
C LEU A 122 -19.49 -6.47 3.00
N ARG A 123 -20.35 -5.55 3.42
CA ARG A 123 -21.78 -5.63 3.17
C ARG A 123 -22.14 -5.33 1.71
N PRO A 124 -23.31 -5.74 1.22
CA PRO A 124 -23.81 -5.25 -0.07
C PRO A 124 -23.79 -3.73 -0.13
N GLY A 125 -23.31 -3.16 -1.23
CA GLY A 125 -23.04 -1.73 -1.39
C GLY A 125 -21.70 -1.24 -0.81
N GLY A 126 -20.95 -2.11 -0.14
CA GLY A 126 -19.64 -1.77 0.40
C GLY A 126 -18.51 -1.77 -0.64
N VAL A 127 -17.34 -1.21 -0.29
CA VAL A 127 -16.22 -1.02 -1.23
C VAL A 127 -14.89 -1.50 -0.66
N LEU A 128 -14.10 -2.18 -1.48
CA LEU A 128 -12.69 -2.48 -1.26
C LEU A 128 -11.84 -1.46 -2.01
N VAL A 129 -10.93 -0.77 -1.32
CA VAL A 129 -9.99 0.19 -1.89
C VAL A 129 -8.55 -0.29 -1.66
N VAL A 130 -7.79 -0.53 -2.72
CA VAL A 130 -6.44 -1.09 -2.60
C VAL A 130 -5.42 -0.34 -3.45
N THR A 131 -4.17 -0.27 -2.98
CA THR A 131 -3.03 0.13 -3.81
C THR A 131 -2.71 -0.99 -4.79
N VAL A 132 -2.53 -0.64 -6.06
CA VAL A 132 -2.10 -1.55 -7.12
C VAL A 132 -0.83 -1.04 -7.79
N ASP A 133 -0.08 -1.94 -8.44
CA ASP A 133 1.12 -1.63 -9.23
C ASP A 133 2.16 -0.79 -8.45
N LYS A 134 2.28 -1.02 -7.14
CA LYS A 134 3.07 -0.18 -6.22
C LYS A 134 4.53 -0.05 -6.67
N ASP A 135 5.17 -1.15 -7.07
CA ASP A 135 6.58 -1.11 -7.47
C ASP A 135 6.77 -0.45 -8.84
N ALA A 136 5.78 -0.56 -9.73
CA ALA A 136 5.78 0.16 -11.01
C ALA A 136 5.67 1.68 -10.83
N ALA A 137 4.97 2.14 -9.79
CA ALA A 137 4.85 3.57 -9.47
C ALA A 137 6.21 4.25 -9.19
N HIS A 138 7.24 3.48 -8.84
CA HIS A 138 8.59 4.01 -8.61
C HIS A 138 9.38 4.24 -9.92
N ASP A 139 8.89 3.79 -11.06
CA ASP A 139 9.45 4.18 -12.37
C ASP A 139 8.81 5.52 -12.80
N VAL A 140 9.47 6.60 -12.46
CA VAL A 140 9.02 7.98 -12.77
C VAL A 140 9.67 8.53 -14.03
N GLY A 141 10.35 7.67 -14.80
CA GLY A 141 11.06 8.06 -16.02
C GLY A 141 12.34 8.87 -15.80
N SER A 142 12.93 8.79 -14.59
CA SER A 142 14.14 9.49 -14.25
C SER A 142 15.41 8.83 -14.81
N ASP A 143 16.54 9.53 -14.71
CA ASP A 143 17.87 9.01 -15.02
C ASP A 143 18.25 7.79 -14.15
N ILE A 144 17.78 7.74 -12.90
CA ILE A 144 17.88 6.58 -12.01
C ILE A 144 17.13 5.39 -12.63
N ASP A 145 15.90 5.61 -13.10
CA ASP A 145 15.06 4.55 -13.68
C ASP A 145 15.65 4.04 -15.00
N ALA A 146 16.26 4.91 -15.79
CA ALA A 146 16.93 4.51 -17.02
C ALA A 146 18.06 3.51 -16.76
N LEU A 147 18.81 3.67 -15.66
CA LEU A 147 19.84 2.72 -15.24
C LEU A 147 19.27 1.43 -14.62
N LEU A 148 18.20 1.51 -13.86
CA LEU A 148 17.65 0.36 -13.14
C LEU A 148 16.71 -0.52 -13.99
N ARG A 149 16.02 0.06 -14.98
CA ARG A 149 15.02 -0.65 -15.80
C ARG A 149 15.51 -1.92 -16.47
N PRO A 150 16.73 -1.96 -17.08
CA PRO A 150 17.25 -3.19 -17.70
C PRO A 150 17.43 -4.36 -16.71
N HIS A 151 17.51 -4.06 -15.41
CA HIS A 151 17.78 -5.03 -14.36
C HIS A 151 16.53 -5.46 -13.59
N ARG A 152 15.38 -4.85 -13.88
CA ARG A 152 14.10 -5.23 -13.25
C ARG A 152 13.64 -6.55 -13.83
N ALA A 153 13.60 -7.59 -12.99
CA ALA A 153 13.05 -8.88 -13.38
C ALA A 153 11.56 -8.74 -13.72
N ALA A 154 11.15 -9.31 -14.84
CA ALA A 154 9.74 -9.46 -15.19
C ALA A 154 9.13 -10.52 -14.26
N GLY A 155 8.53 -10.10 -13.16
CA GLY A 155 7.77 -10.94 -12.24
C GLY A 155 6.32 -10.48 -12.18
N ALA A 156 5.39 -11.43 -12.05
CA ALA A 156 3.98 -11.07 -11.81
C ALA A 156 3.88 -10.41 -10.43
N ALA A 157 3.59 -9.11 -10.41
CA ALA A 157 3.38 -8.37 -9.17
C ALA A 157 2.15 -8.93 -8.42
N HIS A 158 2.29 -9.16 -7.12
CA HIS A 158 1.19 -9.65 -6.30
C HIS A 158 0.01 -8.66 -6.26
N ASP A 159 0.30 -7.37 -6.44
CA ASP A 159 -0.63 -6.24 -6.47
C ASP A 159 -0.91 -5.71 -7.88
N GLY A 160 -0.60 -6.47 -8.94
CA GLY A 160 -0.90 -6.06 -10.32
C GLY A 160 -2.39 -5.74 -10.50
N ALA A 161 -2.71 -4.59 -11.12
CA ALA A 161 -4.08 -4.09 -11.22
C ALA A 161 -5.06 -5.10 -11.83
N ASP A 162 -4.67 -5.78 -12.92
CA ASP A 162 -5.52 -6.77 -13.59
C ASP A 162 -5.70 -8.03 -12.74
N ARG A 163 -4.63 -8.46 -12.03
CA ARG A 163 -4.70 -9.57 -11.09
C ARG A 163 -5.67 -9.27 -9.94
N VAL A 164 -5.56 -8.10 -9.34
CA VAL A 164 -6.46 -7.68 -8.25
C VAL A 164 -7.90 -7.58 -8.74
N ALA A 165 -8.13 -7.04 -9.95
CA ALA A 165 -9.45 -6.96 -10.55
C ALA A 165 -10.06 -8.34 -10.79
N ALA A 166 -9.28 -9.31 -11.30
CA ALA A 166 -9.74 -10.68 -11.50
C ALA A 166 -10.09 -11.36 -10.16
N LEU A 167 -9.26 -11.20 -9.13
CA LEU A 167 -9.54 -11.72 -7.80
C LEU A 167 -10.78 -11.08 -7.18
N ALA A 168 -10.96 -9.78 -7.31
CA ALA A 168 -12.14 -9.07 -6.83
C ALA A 168 -13.41 -9.57 -7.53
N ALA A 169 -13.36 -9.73 -8.86
CA ALA A 169 -14.47 -10.26 -9.65
C ALA A 169 -14.86 -11.69 -9.26
N ALA A 170 -13.88 -12.55 -8.92
CA ALA A 170 -14.14 -13.92 -8.45
C ALA A 170 -14.97 -13.96 -7.13
N HIS A 171 -14.96 -12.86 -6.38
CA HIS A 171 -15.75 -12.69 -5.15
C HIS A 171 -16.94 -11.72 -5.33
N GLY A 172 -17.37 -11.47 -6.57
CA GLY A 172 -18.55 -10.65 -6.88
C GLY A 172 -18.35 -9.16 -6.69
N LEU A 173 -17.10 -8.69 -6.56
CA LEU A 173 -16.80 -7.26 -6.51
C LEU A 173 -16.62 -6.73 -7.94
N VAL A 174 -17.18 -5.57 -8.24
CA VAL A 174 -17.11 -4.92 -9.56
C VAL A 174 -16.24 -3.64 -9.48
N PRO A 175 -15.56 -3.24 -10.56
CA PRO A 175 -14.82 -1.98 -10.60
C PRO A 175 -15.73 -0.79 -10.24
N ALA A 176 -15.25 0.08 -9.32
CA ALA A 176 -16.04 1.20 -8.80
C ALA A 176 -15.31 2.55 -8.86
N GLY A 177 -14.06 2.56 -9.33
CA GLY A 177 -13.31 3.80 -9.51
C GLY A 177 -11.81 3.65 -9.28
N SER A 178 -11.11 4.75 -9.47
CA SER A 178 -9.68 4.85 -9.22
C SER A 178 -9.31 6.25 -8.74
N ALA A 179 -8.21 6.33 -7.99
CA ALA A 179 -7.61 7.59 -7.58
C ALA A 179 -6.08 7.45 -7.58
N THR A 180 -5.39 8.56 -7.76
CA THR A 180 -3.93 8.63 -7.59
C THR A 180 -3.57 9.57 -6.44
N PHE A 181 -2.36 9.39 -5.92
CA PHE A 181 -1.79 10.29 -4.93
C PHE A 181 -0.26 10.25 -4.96
N THR A 182 0.35 11.39 -4.69
CA THR A 182 1.81 11.54 -4.68
C THR A 182 2.41 10.91 -3.43
N GLY A 183 3.46 10.11 -3.61
CA GLY A 183 4.30 9.56 -2.54
C GLY A 183 5.29 10.59 -2.01
N HIS A 184 4.80 11.64 -1.33
CA HIS A 184 5.63 12.71 -0.79
C HIS A 184 6.81 12.18 0.03
N GLY A 185 7.99 12.77 -0.15
CA GLY A 185 9.22 12.37 0.54
C GLY A 185 9.83 11.04 0.06
N GLN A 186 9.31 10.43 -1.02
CA GLN A 186 9.81 9.15 -1.55
C GLN A 186 10.58 9.28 -2.87
N GLY A 187 10.83 10.49 -3.33
CA GLY A 187 11.73 10.72 -4.46
C GLY A 187 13.12 10.15 -4.18
N ALA A 188 13.61 9.31 -5.09
CA ALA A 188 14.93 8.69 -4.95
C ALA A 188 16.04 9.69 -5.28
N THR A 189 17.17 9.67 -4.56
CA THR A 189 18.39 10.34 -4.97
C THR A 189 19.38 9.34 -5.53
N PRO A 190 20.22 9.71 -6.51
CA PRO A 190 21.27 8.83 -7.03
C PRO A 190 22.17 8.23 -5.93
N ALA A 191 22.64 9.06 -5.01
CA ALA A 191 23.51 8.63 -3.92
C ALA A 191 22.81 7.64 -2.97
N ALA A 192 21.55 7.88 -2.59
CA ALA A 192 20.80 6.96 -1.74
C ALA A 192 20.49 5.66 -2.47
N THR A 193 20.17 5.71 -3.76
CA THR A 193 19.89 4.53 -4.59
C THR A 193 21.12 3.64 -4.70
N ALA A 194 22.29 4.23 -4.96
CA ALA A 194 23.57 3.49 -5.00
C ALA A 194 23.88 2.79 -3.67
N ARG A 195 23.69 3.48 -2.53
CA ARG A 195 23.88 2.88 -1.20
C ARG A 195 22.89 1.73 -0.95
N ARG A 196 21.62 1.91 -1.29
CA ARG A 196 20.57 0.88 -1.14
C ARG A 196 20.84 -0.34 -2.00
N LEU A 197 21.37 -0.14 -3.22
CA LEU A 197 21.74 -1.23 -4.11
C LEU A 197 22.86 -2.08 -3.49
N ARG A 198 23.94 -1.44 -2.99
CA ARG A 198 25.05 -2.12 -2.28
C ARG A 198 24.58 -2.87 -1.06
N ALA A 199 23.61 -2.31 -0.33
CA ALA A 199 23.02 -2.94 0.85
C ALA A 199 22.02 -4.06 0.56
N GLY A 200 21.81 -4.43 -0.73
CA GLY A 200 20.87 -5.48 -1.11
C GLY A 200 19.39 -5.12 -0.93
N TYR A 201 19.06 -3.84 -0.77
CA TYR A 201 17.67 -3.39 -0.57
C TYR A 201 16.73 -3.81 -1.72
N TYR A 202 17.27 -3.97 -2.92
CA TYR A 202 16.52 -4.34 -4.11
C TYR A 202 16.54 -5.84 -4.44
N ALA A 203 16.91 -6.70 -3.49
CA ALA A 203 17.05 -8.15 -3.69
C ALA A 203 15.74 -8.85 -4.13
N SER A 204 14.59 -8.23 -3.98
CA SER A 204 13.30 -8.77 -4.45
C SER A 204 13.20 -8.81 -5.98
N TRP A 205 13.87 -7.89 -6.68
CA TRP A 205 13.82 -7.79 -8.15
C TRP A 205 15.20 -7.63 -8.82
N TYR A 206 16.27 -7.37 -8.07
CA TYR A 206 17.64 -7.26 -8.58
C TYR A 206 18.49 -8.45 -8.11
N ARG A 207 19.12 -9.16 -9.04
CA ARG A 207 19.96 -10.34 -8.76
C ARG A 207 21.28 -10.25 -9.54
N GLY A 208 21.99 -9.13 -9.41
CA GLY A 208 23.31 -8.94 -10.01
C GLY A 208 24.40 -9.61 -9.20
N GLU A 209 25.41 -10.13 -9.90
CA GLU A 209 26.67 -10.54 -9.29
C GLU A 209 27.36 -9.34 -8.62
N PRO A 210 28.25 -9.54 -7.62
CA PRO A 210 28.88 -8.45 -6.88
C PRO A 210 29.55 -7.39 -7.76
N ALA A 211 30.28 -7.80 -8.80
CA ALA A 211 30.96 -6.87 -9.72
C ALA A 211 29.96 -6.04 -10.53
N ALA A 212 28.88 -6.65 -11.05
CA ALA A 212 27.82 -5.95 -11.77
C ALA A 212 27.04 -4.99 -10.84
N THR A 213 26.81 -5.40 -9.59
CA THR A 213 26.17 -4.57 -8.57
C THR A 213 27.00 -3.33 -8.27
N GLU A 214 28.33 -3.47 -8.11
CA GLU A 214 29.21 -2.34 -7.86
C GLU A 214 29.31 -1.41 -9.08
N ALA A 215 29.39 -1.95 -10.29
CA ALA A 215 29.40 -1.15 -11.53
C ALA A 215 28.10 -0.31 -11.66
N LEU A 216 26.94 -0.92 -11.41
CA LEU A 216 25.65 -0.21 -11.44
C LEU A 216 25.56 0.83 -10.32
N ALA A 217 26.03 0.52 -9.11
CA ALA A 217 26.06 1.46 -8.01
C ALA A 217 27.00 2.64 -8.27
N ALA A 218 28.15 2.41 -8.94
CA ALA A 218 29.06 3.46 -9.36
C ALA A 218 28.41 4.36 -10.44
N ALA A 219 27.73 3.77 -11.43
CA ALA A 219 27.00 4.51 -12.45
C ALA A 219 25.89 5.41 -11.83
N LEU A 220 25.12 4.88 -10.88
CA LEU A 220 24.13 5.65 -10.13
C LEU A 220 24.77 6.80 -9.34
N ALA A 221 25.89 6.55 -8.66
CA ALA A 221 26.60 7.58 -7.88
C ALA A 221 27.23 8.67 -8.77
N ALA A 222 27.48 8.39 -10.04
CA ALA A 222 28.03 9.32 -11.02
C ALA A 222 26.96 10.21 -11.70
N LEU A 223 25.66 9.94 -11.48
CA LEU A 223 24.60 10.78 -12.01
C LEU A 223 24.69 12.22 -11.47
N PRO A 224 24.32 13.23 -12.26
CA PRO A 224 24.33 14.62 -11.82
C PRO A 224 23.39 14.83 -10.63
N ASP A 225 23.64 15.89 -9.85
CA ASP A 225 22.80 16.24 -8.70
C ASP A 225 22.55 15.05 -7.76
N ARG A 226 23.62 14.35 -7.41
CA ARG A 226 23.61 13.06 -6.70
C ARG A 226 22.76 13.02 -5.43
N ASP A 227 22.59 14.16 -4.77
CA ASP A 227 21.82 14.28 -3.50
C ASP A 227 20.45 14.95 -3.71
N ARG A 228 20.12 15.38 -4.95
CA ARG A 228 18.82 15.94 -5.29
C ARG A 228 17.81 14.82 -5.57
N PRO A 229 16.66 14.80 -4.87
CA PRO A 229 15.60 13.84 -5.14
C PRO A 229 15.04 13.98 -6.56
N ARG A 230 14.82 12.85 -7.23
CA ARG A 230 14.01 12.76 -8.45
C ARG A 230 12.53 12.86 -8.07
N PRO A 231 11.61 13.01 -9.04
CA PRO A 231 10.18 13.11 -8.75
C PRO A 231 9.72 11.99 -7.80
N ALA A 232 8.77 12.33 -6.95
CA ALA A 232 8.16 11.34 -6.07
C ALA A 232 7.26 10.38 -6.88
N PRO A 233 7.11 9.12 -6.47
CA PRO A 233 6.21 8.17 -7.13
C PRO A 233 4.77 8.64 -7.05
N GLU A 234 3.96 8.31 -8.06
CA GLU A 234 2.53 8.49 -8.05
C GLU A 234 1.85 7.12 -7.88
N TYR A 235 1.26 6.89 -6.72
CA TYR A 235 0.58 5.65 -6.39
C TYR A 235 -0.85 5.66 -6.91
N ARG A 236 -1.32 4.47 -7.31
CA ARG A 236 -2.68 4.25 -7.80
C ARG A 236 -3.49 3.42 -6.81
N LEU A 237 -4.71 3.88 -6.54
CA LEU A 237 -5.75 3.12 -5.86
C LEU A 237 -6.79 2.63 -6.87
N ARG A 238 -7.29 1.42 -6.64
CA ARG A 238 -8.48 0.87 -7.30
C ARG A 238 -9.55 0.60 -6.27
N ALA A 239 -10.78 0.95 -6.61
CA ALA A 239 -11.96 0.63 -5.84
C ALA A 239 -12.76 -0.47 -6.53
N HIS A 240 -13.23 -1.45 -5.73
CA HIS A 240 -14.07 -2.56 -6.17
C HIS A 240 -15.27 -2.62 -5.23
N ALA A 241 -16.48 -2.42 -5.75
CA ALA A 241 -17.70 -2.40 -4.97
C ALA A 241 -18.39 -3.77 -4.94
N LYS A 242 -18.95 -4.13 -3.81
CA LYS A 242 -19.87 -5.24 -3.69
C LYS A 242 -21.26 -4.74 -4.13
N PRO A 243 -21.87 -5.29 -5.17
CA PRO A 243 -23.19 -4.84 -5.61
C PRO A 243 -24.21 -4.80 -4.46
N PRO A 244 -25.17 -3.86 -4.45
CA PRO A 244 -26.24 -3.88 -3.46
C PRO A 244 -27.04 -5.18 -3.54
N ALA A 245 -27.65 -5.58 -2.43
CA ALA A 245 -28.55 -6.72 -2.44
C ALA A 245 -29.71 -6.44 -3.44
N ALA A 246 -30.11 -7.46 -4.19
CA ALA A 246 -31.32 -7.35 -5.00
C ALA A 246 -32.50 -6.94 -4.10
N PRO A 247 -33.40 -6.05 -4.55
CA PRO A 247 -34.60 -5.75 -3.79
C PRO A 247 -35.34 -7.06 -3.51
N SER A 248 -35.74 -7.27 -2.27
CA SER A 248 -36.60 -8.41 -1.90
C SER A 248 -37.90 -8.29 -2.70
N ALA A 249 -38.20 -9.30 -3.47
CA ALA A 249 -39.45 -9.37 -4.23
C ALA A 249 -40.67 -9.49 -3.32
#